data_31527dca276ee8fb18bd7a31cbadbf4e
#
_entry.id   31527dca276ee8fb18bd7a31cbadbf4e
#
_cell.length_a   1.000
_cell.length_b   1.000
_cell.length_c   1.000
_cell.angle_alpha   90.00
_cell.angle_beta   90.00
_cell.angle_gamma   90.00
#
_symmetry.space_group_name_H-M   'P 1'
#
loop_
_entity.id
_entity.type
_entity.pdbx_description
1 polymer ?
#
loop_
_entity_poly.entity_id
_entity_poly.type
_entity_poly.pdbx_seq_one_letter_code
_entity_poly.pdbx_strand_id
1 'polypeptide(L)'
;VLWFIAENMEPGRDEFVRVLSEMTGKSEQEATSEFESAVETWTWWASWADKHDGLVHDTPWRGLVLAVHEPFGNAAVICPDEHPLLAFVSLCAPLLAAGNNVVAIPSEKSLAAVEMCRIIEHSDLPAGALNLLTGKSSELGPVLASHDDVDLIWSFVDPELTRSIEESASGNMKVCWTPDSPTDNSPEMLDRAVQVKNIWLPHGI
;
A
#
# COMPACT_ATOMS: atom_id res chain seq x y z
N VAL A 1 0.71 5.37 14.73
CA VAL A 1 1.84 5.12 13.80
C VAL A 1 1.70 5.99 12.57
N LEU A 2 0.67 5.81 11.72
CA LEU A 2 0.54 6.56 10.44
C LEU A 2 0.44 8.07 10.64
N TRP A 3 -0.27 8.55 11.68
CA TRP A 3 -0.28 9.96 12.09
C TRP A 3 1.11 10.51 12.39
N PHE A 4 1.91 9.74 13.13
CA PHE A 4 3.29 10.11 13.45
C PHE A 4 4.12 10.28 12.18
N ILE A 5 3.96 9.36 11.21
CA ILE A 5 4.68 9.44 9.93
C ILE A 5 4.30 10.74 9.20
N ALA A 6 3.00 11.04 9.06
CA ALA A 6 2.54 12.26 8.42
C ALA A 6 3.10 13.54 9.09
N GLU A 7 3.03 13.62 10.41
CA GLU A 7 3.52 14.79 11.17
C GLU A 7 5.05 14.97 11.05
N ASN A 8 5.80 13.87 10.97
CA ASN A 8 7.25 13.92 10.89
C ASN A 8 7.81 14.08 9.48
N MET A 9 6.96 14.14 8.45
CA MET A 9 7.35 14.56 7.10
C MET A 9 7.60 16.07 7.01
N GLU A 10 6.80 16.89 7.71
CA GLU A 10 6.86 18.36 7.59
C GLU A 10 8.24 18.97 7.90
N PRO A 11 8.99 18.54 8.93
CA PRO A 11 10.34 19.04 9.17
C PRO A 11 11.33 18.76 8.02
N GLY A 12 11.05 17.74 7.20
CA GLY A 12 11.86 17.35 6.04
C GLY A 12 11.38 17.94 4.71
N ARG A 13 10.34 18.76 4.68
CA ARG A 13 9.69 19.31 3.47
C ARG A 13 10.70 19.79 2.41
N ASP A 14 11.63 20.65 2.77
CA ASP A 14 12.58 21.25 1.82
C ASP A 14 13.45 20.18 1.15
N GLU A 15 13.85 19.15 1.89
CA GLU A 15 14.64 18.04 1.37
C GLU A 15 13.83 17.16 0.43
N PHE A 16 12.59 16.82 0.78
CA PHE A 16 11.71 16.06 -0.11
C PHE A 16 11.42 16.83 -1.41
N VAL A 17 11.11 18.11 -1.33
CA VAL A 17 10.84 18.96 -2.50
C VAL A 17 12.08 19.04 -3.39
N ARG A 18 13.26 19.24 -2.80
CA ARG A 18 14.53 19.25 -3.53
C ARG A 18 14.77 17.91 -4.24
N VAL A 19 14.65 16.80 -3.53
CA VAL A 19 14.86 15.46 -4.07
C VAL A 19 13.88 15.16 -5.20
N LEU A 20 12.59 15.47 -5.02
CA LEU A 20 11.56 15.30 -6.05
C LEU A 20 11.87 16.12 -7.30
N SER A 21 12.23 17.41 -7.16
CA SER A 21 12.58 18.26 -8.29
C SER A 21 13.80 17.73 -9.05
N GLU A 22 14.86 17.34 -8.34
CA GLU A 22 16.09 16.82 -8.95
C GLU A 22 15.88 15.49 -9.69
N MET A 23 15.08 14.57 -9.11
CA MET A 23 14.83 13.26 -9.72
C MET A 23 13.88 13.31 -10.91
N THR A 24 12.85 14.17 -10.84
CA THR A 24 11.75 14.14 -11.80
C THR A 24 11.84 15.23 -12.86
N GLY A 25 12.62 16.29 -12.60
CA GLY A 25 12.64 17.50 -13.40
C GLY A 25 11.40 18.39 -13.21
N LYS A 26 10.55 18.12 -12.23
CA LYS A 26 9.38 18.92 -11.86
C LYS A 26 9.85 20.29 -11.30
N SER A 27 9.02 21.30 -11.49
CA SER A 27 9.20 22.58 -10.81
C SER A 27 9.06 22.42 -9.30
N GLU A 28 9.63 23.34 -8.54
CA GLU A 28 9.50 23.38 -7.08
C GLU A 28 8.03 23.38 -6.63
N GLN A 29 7.16 24.08 -7.36
CA GLN A 29 5.73 24.13 -7.07
C GLN A 29 5.06 22.76 -7.26
N GLU A 30 5.37 22.03 -8.33
CA GLU A 30 4.83 20.70 -8.58
C GLU A 30 5.35 19.68 -7.57
N ALA A 31 6.63 19.75 -7.21
CA ALA A 31 7.24 18.90 -6.19
C ALA A 31 6.64 19.18 -4.80
N THR A 32 6.39 20.44 -4.47
CA THR A 32 5.71 20.85 -3.23
C THR A 32 4.28 20.28 -3.18
N SER A 33 3.54 20.40 -4.28
CA SER A 33 2.17 19.86 -4.36
C SER A 33 2.15 18.35 -4.20
N GLU A 34 3.11 17.64 -4.79
CA GLU A 34 3.23 16.17 -4.61
C GLU A 34 3.54 15.81 -3.16
N PHE A 35 4.45 16.52 -2.51
CA PHE A 35 4.78 16.34 -1.10
C PHE A 35 3.56 16.55 -0.19
N GLU A 36 2.85 17.67 -0.38
CA GLU A 36 1.64 17.97 0.40
C GLU A 36 0.56 16.90 0.24
N SER A 37 0.33 16.44 -0.98
CA SER A 37 -0.60 15.34 -1.26
C SER A 37 -0.17 14.02 -0.60
N ALA A 38 1.14 13.75 -0.51
CA ALA A 38 1.64 12.56 0.19
C ALA A 38 1.39 12.64 1.71
N VAL A 39 1.59 13.82 2.34
CA VAL A 39 1.28 14.05 3.76
C VAL A 39 -0.23 13.90 4.02
N GLU A 40 -1.06 14.49 3.16
CA GLU A 40 -2.52 14.35 3.24
C GLU A 40 -2.96 12.88 3.10
N THR A 41 -2.32 12.12 2.23
CA THR A 41 -2.60 10.70 2.02
C THR A 41 -2.28 9.86 3.26
N TRP A 42 -1.12 10.05 3.91
CA TRP A 42 -0.84 9.42 5.19
C TRP A 42 -1.89 9.76 6.26
N THR A 43 -2.26 11.03 6.35
CA THR A 43 -3.30 11.54 7.26
C THR A 43 -4.66 10.90 7.00
N TRP A 44 -5.03 10.78 5.72
CA TRP A 44 -6.27 10.13 5.29
C TRP A 44 -6.33 8.67 5.76
N TRP A 45 -5.32 7.87 5.45
CA TRP A 45 -5.29 6.47 5.83
C TRP A 45 -5.13 6.24 7.33
N ALA A 46 -4.43 7.12 8.01
CA ALA A 46 -4.41 7.13 9.48
C ALA A 46 -5.80 7.32 10.07
N SER A 47 -6.65 8.16 9.43
CA SER A 47 -8.02 8.40 9.86
C SER A 47 -8.98 7.23 9.55
N TRP A 48 -8.63 6.36 8.61
CA TRP A 48 -9.44 5.20 8.23
C TRP A 48 -9.10 3.91 8.98
N ALA A 49 -7.93 3.84 9.62
CA ALA A 49 -7.44 2.63 10.27
C ALA A 49 -8.37 2.06 11.38
N ASP A 50 -9.25 2.90 11.93
CA ASP A 50 -10.23 2.55 12.98
C ASP A 50 -11.69 2.61 12.48
N LYS A 51 -11.93 2.71 11.16
CA LYS A 51 -13.28 2.94 10.60
C LYS A 51 -13.72 1.89 9.59
N HIS A 52 -12.85 0.94 9.27
CA HIS A 52 -13.15 -0.13 8.32
C HIS A 52 -13.76 -1.32 9.07
N ASP A 53 -15.04 -1.21 9.41
CA ASP A 53 -15.77 -2.18 10.22
C ASP A 53 -16.15 -3.44 9.43
N GLY A 54 -16.23 -4.57 10.15
CA GLY A 54 -16.87 -5.79 9.66
C GLY A 54 -18.39 -5.73 9.72
N LEU A 55 -19.04 -6.83 9.35
CA LEU A 55 -20.49 -6.95 9.29
C LEU A 55 -21.02 -8.08 10.19
N VAL A 56 -22.27 -7.96 10.60
CA VAL A 56 -23.05 -9.05 11.18
C VAL A 56 -24.09 -9.47 10.14
N HIS A 57 -24.03 -10.73 9.72
CA HIS A 57 -24.98 -11.28 8.74
C HIS A 57 -26.27 -11.75 9.43
N ASP A 58 -27.40 -11.39 8.85
CA ASP A 58 -28.68 -12.01 9.18
C ASP A 58 -28.74 -13.40 8.56
N THR A 59 -29.11 -14.38 9.38
CA THR A 59 -29.15 -15.80 8.96
C THR A 59 -30.51 -16.41 9.20
N PRO A 60 -31.02 -17.30 8.33
CA PRO A 60 -32.33 -17.91 8.48
C PRO A 60 -32.41 -18.95 9.62
N TRP A 61 -31.29 -19.33 10.21
CA TRP A 61 -31.20 -20.24 11.35
C TRP A 61 -30.66 -19.53 12.60
N ARG A 62 -30.85 -20.17 13.75
CA ARG A 62 -30.32 -19.64 15.03
C ARG A 62 -28.80 -19.70 15.04
N GLY A 63 -28.16 -18.55 14.93
CA GLY A 63 -26.72 -18.41 14.96
C GLY A 63 -26.34 -16.95 14.75
N LEU A 64 -25.10 -16.63 15.07
CA LEU A 64 -24.48 -15.35 14.78
C LEU A 64 -23.40 -15.59 13.73
N VAL A 65 -23.42 -14.83 12.65
CA VAL A 65 -22.38 -14.88 11.62
C VAL A 65 -21.74 -13.50 11.54
N LEU A 66 -20.45 -13.45 11.81
CA LEU A 66 -19.64 -12.25 11.71
C LEU A 66 -18.80 -12.31 10.43
N ALA A 67 -18.80 -11.24 9.65
CA ALA A 67 -17.83 -11.01 8.59
C ALA A 67 -16.74 -10.10 9.13
N VAL A 68 -15.56 -10.64 9.37
CA VAL A 68 -14.42 -9.91 9.93
C VAL A 68 -13.40 -9.66 8.84
N HIS A 69 -12.87 -8.44 8.76
CA HIS A 69 -11.77 -8.10 7.89
C HIS A 69 -10.46 -8.61 8.48
N GLU A 70 -9.70 -9.35 7.68
CA GLU A 70 -8.35 -9.79 8.02
C GLU A 70 -7.39 -9.35 6.91
N PRO A 71 -6.15 -8.93 7.23
CA PRO A 71 -5.16 -8.66 6.19
C PRO A 71 -4.88 -9.92 5.37
N PHE A 72 -4.47 -9.75 4.11
CA PHE A 72 -4.01 -10.88 3.29
C PHE A 72 -2.73 -11.50 3.86
N GLY A 73 -1.83 -10.68 4.37
CA GLY A 73 -0.53 -11.10 4.87
C GLY A 73 0.59 -10.27 4.24
N ASN A 74 1.35 -10.85 3.32
CA ASN A 74 2.44 -10.16 2.64
C ASN A 74 1.98 -9.61 1.29
N ALA A 75 1.98 -8.29 1.16
CA ALA A 75 1.59 -7.59 -0.05
C ALA A 75 2.83 -7.08 -0.80
N ALA A 76 2.94 -7.40 -2.08
CA ALA A 76 3.90 -6.79 -2.99
C ALA A 76 3.27 -5.56 -3.63
N VAL A 77 4.00 -4.44 -3.66
CA VAL A 77 3.57 -3.19 -4.29
C VAL A 77 4.58 -2.79 -5.35
N ILE A 78 4.11 -2.52 -6.57
CA ILE A 78 4.95 -2.09 -7.67
C ILE A 78 4.45 -0.72 -8.14
N CYS A 79 5.22 0.33 -7.79
CA CYS A 79 4.83 1.72 -8.00
C CYS A 79 5.18 2.20 -9.41
N PRO A 80 4.40 3.16 -9.97
CA PRO A 80 4.71 3.83 -11.21
C PRO A 80 5.85 4.85 -11.04
N ASP A 81 6.40 5.33 -12.16
CA ASP A 81 7.41 6.39 -12.18
C ASP A 81 6.81 7.81 -12.07
N GLU A 82 5.52 7.92 -12.28
CA GLU A 82 4.79 9.18 -12.11
C GLU A 82 4.48 9.43 -10.64
N HIS A 83 4.71 10.65 -10.16
CA HIS A 83 4.49 11.03 -8.77
C HIS A 83 5.13 10.04 -7.77
N PRO A 84 6.47 9.85 -7.81
CA PRO A 84 7.15 8.73 -7.15
C PRO A 84 6.97 8.70 -5.62
N LEU A 85 6.80 9.84 -4.96
CA LEU A 85 6.51 9.89 -3.53
C LEU A 85 5.02 9.62 -3.28
N LEU A 86 4.13 10.34 -3.97
CA LEU A 86 2.70 10.23 -3.75
C LEU A 86 2.19 8.83 -4.11
N ALA A 87 2.60 8.27 -5.23
CA ALA A 87 2.20 6.91 -5.61
C ALA A 87 2.69 5.85 -4.61
N PHE A 88 3.93 5.98 -4.13
CA PHE A 88 4.45 5.10 -3.09
C PHE A 88 3.59 5.16 -1.82
N VAL A 89 3.27 6.35 -1.33
CA VAL A 89 2.44 6.52 -0.13
C VAL A 89 1.03 6.01 -0.36
N SER A 90 0.41 6.36 -1.49
CA SER A 90 -0.98 5.99 -1.80
C SER A 90 -1.19 4.49 -1.92
N LEU A 91 -0.18 3.75 -2.39
CA LEU A 91 -0.27 2.30 -2.51
C LEU A 91 0.12 1.56 -1.22
N CYS A 92 1.07 2.09 -0.45
CA CYS A 92 1.54 1.42 0.77
C CYS A 92 0.68 1.71 1.99
N ALA A 93 0.20 2.96 2.16
CA ALA A 93 -0.50 3.37 3.37
C ALA A 93 -1.82 2.60 3.64
N PRO A 94 -2.70 2.33 2.65
CA PRO A 94 -3.91 1.54 2.89
C PRO A 94 -3.61 0.09 3.27
N LEU A 95 -2.58 -0.52 2.69
CA LEU A 95 -2.15 -1.88 3.03
C LEU A 95 -1.64 -1.96 4.47
N LEU A 96 -0.84 -0.97 4.89
CA LEU A 96 -0.36 -0.86 6.27
C LEU A 96 -1.51 -0.56 7.24
N ALA A 97 -2.45 0.31 6.87
CA ALA A 97 -3.65 0.61 7.66
C ALA A 97 -4.52 -0.64 7.87
N ALA A 98 -4.58 -1.52 6.88
CA ALA A 98 -5.30 -2.79 6.93
C ALA A 98 -4.53 -3.90 7.67
N GLY A 99 -3.25 -3.68 8.05
CA GLY A 99 -2.44 -4.62 8.81
C GLY A 99 -1.60 -5.59 7.97
N ASN A 100 -1.42 -5.35 6.67
CA ASN A 100 -0.52 -6.16 5.84
C ASN A 100 0.95 -5.77 6.05
N ASN A 101 1.85 -6.72 5.84
CA ASN A 101 3.24 -6.42 5.57
C ASN A 101 3.40 -6.04 4.11
N VAL A 102 4.22 -5.05 3.83
CA VAL A 102 4.42 -4.52 2.48
C VAL A 102 5.86 -4.70 2.02
N VAL A 103 6.04 -5.26 0.84
CA VAL A 103 7.30 -5.26 0.10
C VAL A 103 7.09 -4.38 -1.13
N ALA A 104 7.62 -3.17 -1.11
CA ALA A 104 7.43 -2.20 -2.15
C ALA A 104 8.64 -2.11 -3.09
N ILE A 105 8.38 -2.13 -4.38
CA ILE A 105 9.29 -1.66 -5.43
C ILE A 105 8.83 -0.23 -5.74
N PRO A 106 9.50 0.81 -5.17
CA PRO A 106 9.21 2.18 -5.55
C PRO A 106 9.59 2.39 -7.02
N SER A 107 9.24 3.53 -7.57
CA SER A 107 9.64 3.87 -8.93
C SER A 107 11.17 3.79 -9.10
N GLU A 108 11.67 3.75 -10.34
CA GLU A 108 13.11 3.90 -10.60
C GLU A 108 13.67 5.21 -10.00
N LYS A 109 12.82 6.20 -9.79
CA LYS A 109 13.08 7.43 -9.06
C LYS A 109 12.84 7.24 -7.56
N SER A 110 13.57 6.33 -6.95
CA SER A 110 13.28 5.79 -5.61
C SER A 110 13.75 6.65 -4.43
N LEU A 111 14.53 7.71 -4.68
CA LEU A 111 15.22 8.43 -3.60
C LEU A 111 14.26 9.06 -2.57
N ALA A 112 13.10 9.57 -3.02
CA ALA A 112 12.09 10.11 -2.12
C ALA A 112 11.47 9.01 -1.22
N ALA A 113 11.25 7.81 -1.75
CA ALA A 113 10.78 6.66 -0.96
C ALA A 113 11.84 6.18 0.03
N VAL A 114 13.12 6.22 -0.33
CA VAL A 114 14.24 5.91 0.57
C VAL A 114 14.34 6.95 1.68
N GLU A 115 14.18 8.24 1.38
CA GLU A 115 14.15 9.29 2.41
C GLU A 115 12.98 9.11 3.38
N MET A 116 11.82 8.66 2.88
CA MET A 116 10.67 8.31 3.72
C MET A 116 11.00 7.20 4.73
N CYS A 117 11.86 6.23 4.40
CA CYS A 117 12.25 5.18 5.33
C CYS A 117 12.89 5.72 6.61
N ARG A 118 13.59 6.86 6.54
CA ARG A 118 14.20 7.49 7.73
C ARG A 118 13.15 7.96 8.73
N ILE A 119 12.00 8.44 8.24
CA ILE A 119 10.87 8.84 9.09
C ILE A 119 10.19 7.60 9.66
N ILE A 120 9.98 6.59 8.83
CA ILE A 120 9.32 5.34 9.20
C ILE A 120 10.15 4.58 10.25
N GLU A 121 11.47 4.57 10.14
CA GLU A 121 12.39 3.95 11.12
C GLU A 121 12.25 4.54 12.54
N HIS A 122 11.89 5.82 12.65
CA HIS A 122 11.66 6.49 13.93
C HIS A 122 10.20 6.38 14.41
N SER A 123 9.32 5.79 13.63
CA SER A 123 7.94 5.52 14.02
C SER A 123 7.81 4.20 14.78
N ASP A 124 6.65 3.98 15.41
CA ASP A 124 6.31 2.70 16.04
C ASP A 124 5.81 1.65 15.02
N LEU A 125 6.13 1.80 13.73
CA LEU A 125 5.83 0.77 12.73
C LEU A 125 6.71 -0.46 13.02
N PRO A 126 6.12 -1.66 13.16
CA PRO A 126 6.91 -2.86 13.44
C PRO A 126 7.98 -3.09 12.36
N ALA A 127 9.18 -3.51 12.80
CA ALA A 127 10.25 -3.86 11.88
C ALA A 127 9.79 -4.95 10.90
N GLY A 128 9.99 -4.73 9.60
CA GLY A 128 9.55 -5.63 8.55
C GLY A 128 8.12 -5.41 8.05
N ALA A 129 7.31 -4.53 8.67
CA ALA A 129 5.98 -4.19 8.17
C ALA A 129 6.03 -3.45 6.82
N LEU A 130 7.08 -2.66 6.58
CA LEU A 130 7.38 -2.05 5.29
C LEU A 130 8.82 -2.30 4.89
N ASN A 131 9.02 -2.86 3.70
CA ASN A 131 10.33 -3.18 3.13
C ASN A 131 10.44 -2.57 1.73
N LEU A 132 11.56 -1.92 1.42
CA LEU A 132 11.81 -1.37 0.09
C LEU A 132 12.82 -2.21 -0.68
N LEU A 133 12.48 -2.48 -1.94
CA LEU A 133 13.39 -3.08 -2.92
C LEU A 133 13.64 -2.05 -4.02
N THR A 134 14.81 -1.43 -4.03
CA THR A 134 15.21 -0.50 -5.07
C THR A 134 15.76 -1.26 -6.27
N GLY A 135 15.26 -0.97 -7.46
CA GLY A 135 15.69 -1.62 -8.72
C GLY A 135 14.63 -1.45 -9.80
N LYS A 136 14.82 -2.15 -10.90
CA LYS A 136 13.89 -2.08 -12.03
C LYS A 136 12.64 -2.93 -11.76
N SER A 137 11.48 -2.34 -11.94
CA SER A 137 10.20 -3.03 -11.80
C SER A 137 10.06 -4.22 -12.74
N SER A 138 10.65 -4.12 -13.96
CA SER A 138 10.66 -5.21 -14.94
C SER A 138 11.49 -6.43 -14.52
N GLU A 139 12.49 -6.25 -13.66
CA GLU A 139 13.31 -7.34 -13.12
C GLU A 139 12.75 -7.89 -11.81
N LEU A 140 12.36 -7.01 -10.89
CA LEU A 140 11.92 -7.39 -9.55
C LEU A 140 10.45 -7.80 -9.48
N GLY A 141 9.58 -7.20 -10.30
CA GLY A 141 8.15 -7.46 -10.30
C GLY A 141 7.79 -8.93 -10.52
N PRO A 142 8.27 -9.58 -11.60
CA PRO A 142 8.03 -11.02 -11.82
C PRO A 142 8.59 -11.91 -10.72
N VAL A 143 9.71 -11.53 -10.10
CA VAL A 143 10.30 -12.28 -8.97
C VAL A 143 9.39 -12.24 -7.74
N LEU A 144 8.92 -11.05 -7.35
CA LEU A 144 7.94 -10.93 -6.26
C LEU A 144 6.63 -11.65 -6.60
N ALA A 145 6.19 -11.54 -7.85
CA ALA A 145 4.97 -12.19 -8.30
C ALA A 145 5.04 -13.71 -8.23
N SER A 146 6.19 -14.30 -8.46
CA SER A 146 6.40 -15.75 -8.37
C SER A 146 6.70 -16.26 -6.95
N HIS A 147 6.94 -15.34 -5.98
CA HIS A 147 7.34 -15.74 -4.62
C HIS A 147 6.16 -16.33 -3.84
N ASP A 148 6.31 -17.52 -3.28
CA ASP A 148 5.21 -18.27 -2.62
C ASP A 148 4.65 -17.54 -1.38
N ASP A 149 5.47 -16.80 -0.64
CA ASP A 149 5.06 -16.07 0.56
C ASP A 149 4.45 -14.69 0.28
N VAL A 150 4.20 -14.33 -0.97
CA VAL A 150 3.44 -13.13 -1.34
C VAL A 150 1.98 -13.55 -1.57
N ASP A 151 1.06 -12.90 -0.87
CA ASP A 151 -0.37 -13.22 -0.88
C ASP A 151 -1.19 -12.27 -1.77
N LEU A 152 -0.73 -11.02 -1.88
CA LEU A 152 -1.40 -9.93 -2.58
C LEU A 152 -0.39 -9.16 -3.42
N ILE A 153 -0.76 -8.75 -4.64
CA ILE A 153 0.06 -7.90 -5.51
C ILE A 153 -0.77 -6.71 -5.95
N TRP A 154 -0.27 -5.51 -5.66
CA TRP A 154 -0.75 -4.27 -6.24
C TRP A 154 0.29 -3.73 -7.20
N SER A 155 -0.04 -3.67 -8.48
CA SER A 155 0.88 -3.17 -9.50
C SER A 155 0.26 -2.01 -10.26
N PHE A 156 1.06 -0.98 -10.48
CA PHE A 156 0.70 0.12 -11.34
C PHE A 156 1.85 0.39 -12.32
N VAL A 157 1.88 -0.41 -13.36
CA VAL A 157 2.93 -0.42 -14.39
C VAL A 157 2.29 -0.52 -15.78
N ASP A 158 3.10 -0.50 -16.82
CA ASP A 158 2.60 -0.65 -18.18
C ASP A 158 1.89 -2.01 -18.39
N PRO A 159 1.01 -2.13 -19.40
CA PRO A 159 0.20 -3.33 -19.60
C PRO A 159 1.01 -4.59 -19.93
N GLU A 160 2.21 -4.46 -20.50
CA GLU A 160 3.06 -5.61 -20.84
C GLU A 160 3.68 -6.21 -19.58
N LEU A 161 4.20 -5.36 -18.70
CA LEU A 161 4.73 -5.77 -17.42
C LEU A 161 3.62 -6.27 -16.48
N THR A 162 2.43 -5.64 -16.48
CA THR A 162 1.26 -6.13 -15.73
C THR A 162 0.94 -7.56 -16.11
N ARG A 163 0.87 -7.88 -17.41
CA ARG A 163 0.63 -9.25 -17.88
C ARG A 163 1.70 -10.23 -17.42
N SER A 164 2.97 -9.84 -17.47
CA SER A 164 4.09 -10.68 -17.01
C SER A 164 4.01 -10.96 -15.49
N ILE A 165 3.58 -9.97 -14.71
CA ILE A 165 3.34 -10.10 -13.27
C ILE A 165 2.20 -11.09 -13.00
N GLU A 166 1.07 -10.93 -13.69
CA GLU A 166 -0.11 -11.81 -13.55
C GLU A 166 0.21 -13.25 -13.96
N GLU A 167 0.94 -13.45 -15.07
CA GLU A 167 1.41 -14.76 -15.49
C GLU A 167 2.33 -15.40 -14.44
N SER A 168 3.26 -14.63 -13.88
CA SER A 168 4.17 -15.10 -12.82
C SER A 168 3.44 -15.42 -11.52
N ALA A 169 2.38 -14.68 -11.20
CA ALA A 169 1.55 -14.89 -10.02
C ALA A 169 0.62 -16.12 -10.14
N SER A 170 0.38 -16.62 -11.34
CA SER A 170 -0.59 -17.72 -11.58
C SER A 170 -0.20 -19.06 -10.95
N GLY A 171 1.04 -19.20 -10.47
CA GLY A 171 1.53 -20.43 -9.85
C GLY A 171 0.92 -20.76 -8.49
N ASN A 172 0.32 -19.80 -7.83
CA ASN A 172 -0.45 -19.93 -6.59
C ASN A 172 -1.68 -19.02 -6.62
N MET A 173 -2.51 -19.05 -5.58
CA MET A 173 -3.78 -18.29 -5.54
C MET A 173 -3.61 -16.85 -5.03
N LYS A 174 -2.60 -16.13 -5.48
CA LYS A 174 -2.43 -14.71 -5.14
C LYS A 174 -3.55 -13.86 -5.73
N VAL A 175 -3.87 -12.79 -5.03
CA VAL A 175 -4.74 -11.74 -5.56
C VAL A 175 -3.88 -10.69 -6.25
N CYS A 176 -4.14 -10.44 -7.53
CA CYS A 176 -3.52 -9.34 -8.27
C CYS A 176 -4.55 -8.23 -8.47
N TRP A 177 -4.16 -7.01 -8.21
CA TRP A 177 -4.99 -5.85 -8.43
C TRP A 177 -4.18 -4.68 -9.00
N THR A 178 -4.74 -4.05 -10.02
CA THR A 178 -4.22 -2.81 -10.60
C THR A 178 -5.30 -1.75 -10.43
N PRO A 179 -5.08 -0.71 -9.61
CA PRO A 179 -6.05 0.38 -9.47
C PRO A 179 -6.14 1.22 -10.75
N ASP A 180 -7.30 1.84 -10.97
CA ASP A 180 -7.50 2.77 -12.09
C ASP A 180 -6.60 4.01 -11.97
N SER A 181 -6.32 4.42 -10.74
CA SER A 181 -5.37 5.49 -10.41
C SER A 181 -4.52 5.10 -9.22
N PRO A 182 -3.19 5.28 -9.27
CA PRO A 182 -2.30 4.94 -8.16
C PRO A 182 -2.38 5.94 -7.00
N THR A 183 -3.05 7.07 -7.18
CA THR A 183 -3.10 8.19 -6.23
C THR A 183 -4.51 8.52 -5.75
N ASP A 184 -5.48 7.64 -6.04
CA ASP A 184 -6.85 7.82 -5.57
C ASP A 184 -7.03 7.26 -4.16
N ASN A 185 -7.38 8.12 -3.20
CA ASN A 185 -7.65 7.74 -1.82
C ASN A 185 -9.11 7.27 -1.67
N SER A 186 -9.46 6.17 -2.33
CA SER A 186 -10.79 5.57 -2.25
C SER A 186 -10.89 4.54 -1.13
N PRO A 187 -11.98 4.52 -0.34
CA PRO A 187 -12.25 3.44 0.62
C PRO A 187 -12.20 2.04 0.01
N GLU A 188 -12.43 1.88 -1.29
CA GLU A 188 -12.29 0.62 -2.02
C GLU A 188 -10.90 0.02 -1.86
N MET A 189 -9.86 0.83 -1.68
CA MET A 189 -8.50 0.33 -1.45
C MET A 189 -8.41 -0.50 -0.16
N LEU A 190 -9.15 -0.16 0.90
CA LEU A 190 -9.21 -0.99 2.10
C LEU A 190 -9.92 -2.32 1.84
N ASP A 191 -11.00 -2.32 1.06
CA ASP A 191 -11.70 -3.56 0.68
C ASP A 191 -10.79 -4.48 -0.13
N ARG A 192 -9.88 -3.92 -0.95
CA ARG A 192 -8.88 -4.65 -1.72
C ARG A 192 -7.66 -5.07 -0.89
N ALA A 193 -7.45 -4.46 0.27
CA ALA A 193 -6.34 -4.74 1.18
C ALA A 193 -6.64 -5.84 2.20
N VAL A 194 -7.89 -6.30 2.28
CA VAL A 194 -8.35 -7.30 3.25
C VAL A 194 -9.09 -8.45 2.58
N GLN A 195 -9.15 -9.57 3.26
CA GLN A 195 -10.04 -10.67 2.98
C GLN A 195 -11.13 -10.76 4.05
N VAL A 196 -12.32 -11.22 3.66
CA VAL A 196 -13.44 -11.38 4.60
C VAL A 196 -13.43 -12.79 5.16
N LYS A 197 -13.31 -12.88 6.49
CA LYS A 197 -13.46 -14.14 7.22
C LYS A 197 -14.83 -14.23 7.86
N ASN A 198 -15.60 -15.23 7.48
CA ASN A 198 -16.89 -15.50 8.11
C ASN A 198 -16.72 -16.42 9.32
N ILE A 199 -17.11 -15.91 10.49
CA ILE A 199 -17.08 -16.63 11.76
C ILE A 199 -18.51 -17.03 12.13
N TRP A 200 -18.78 -18.33 12.17
CA TRP A 200 -20.08 -18.91 12.48
C TRP A 200 -20.12 -19.32 13.94
N LEU A 201 -20.93 -18.62 14.72
CA LEU A 201 -21.14 -18.92 16.14
C LEU A 201 -22.52 -19.58 16.30
N PRO A 202 -22.59 -20.89 16.56
CA PRO A 202 -23.86 -21.55 16.81
C PRO A 202 -24.45 -21.02 18.11
N HIS A 203 -25.73 -20.67 18.11
CA HIS A 203 -26.43 -20.36 19.34
C HIS A 203 -26.66 -21.66 20.12
N GLY A 204 -26.21 -21.70 21.36
CA GLY A 204 -26.45 -22.83 22.24
C GLY A 204 -27.96 -23.13 22.37
N ILE A 205 -28.27 -24.38 22.50
CA ILE A 205 -29.58 -24.96 22.73
C ILE A 205 -30.12 -24.48 24.07
#